data_42145cfcfd90ccc751fe2cb09a495f21
#
_entry.id   42145cfcfd90ccc751fe2cb09a495f21
#
_cell.length_a   1.000
_cell.length_b   1.000
_cell.length_c   1.000
_cell.angle_alpha   90.00
_cell.angle_beta   90.00
_cell.angle_gamma   90.00
#
_symmetry.space_group_name_H-M   'P 1'
#
loop_
_entity.id
_entity.type
_entity.pdbx_description
1 polymer ?
#
loop_
_entity_poly.entity_id
_entity_poly.type
_entity_poly.pdbx_seq_one_letter_code
_entity_poly.pdbx_strand_id
1 'polypeptide(L)'
;MEHKNYNAIHKSVRKKDSMQLLLGKPVYTDDITGPALVVKLLRSPHANAIVEEIHTEIAKKIPGVVDIYTWEDVPKTRFAIAGQTYPEPSPYDRLIIDRHGRFV
;
A
#
# COMPACT_ATOMS: atom_id res chain seq x y z
N MET A 1 29.34 -36.57 12.89
CA MET A 1 28.59 -35.33 12.47
C MET A 1 28.27 -34.55 13.72
N GLU A 2 28.83 -33.36 13.88
CA GLU A 2 28.48 -32.47 14.98
C GLU A 2 27.06 -31.97 14.79
N HIS A 3 26.15 -32.31 15.68
CA HIS A 3 24.82 -31.73 15.71
C HIS A 3 24.92 -30.29 16.17
N LYS A 4 24.87 -29.32 15.24
CA LYS A 4 24.74 -27.91 15.59
C LYS A 4 23.46 -27.70 16.40
N ASN A 5 23.62 -27.24 17.63
CA ASN A 5 22.50 -27.00 18.54
C ASN A 5 21.85 -25.66 18.15
N TYR A 6 20.76 -25.70 17.40
CA TYR A 6 20.01 -24.52 16.98
C TYR A 6 19.02 -24.10 18.07
N ASN A 7 18.77 -22.79 18.20
CA ASN A 7 17.87 -22.26 19.22
C ASN A 7 16.39 -22.45 18.87
N ALA A 8 16.04 -22.59 17.61
CA ALA A 8 14.66 -22.71 17.14
C ALA A 8 14.39 -23.94 16.27
N ILE A 9 15.39 -24.37 15.46
CA ILE A 9 15.23 -25.52 14.55
C ILE A 9 15.12 -26.80 15.36
N HIS A 10 14.15 -27.65 15.02
CA HIS A 10 13.82 -28.91 15.71
C HIS A 10 13.37 -28.73 17.17
N LYS A 11 12.90 -27.53 17.55
CA LYS A 11 12.31 -27.28 18.88
C LYS A 11 10.88 -26.75 18.70
N SER A 12 10.00 -27.15 19.63
CA SER A 12 8.68 -26.55 19.73
C SER A 12 8.81 -25.14 20.29
N VAL A 13 8.57 -24.14 19.44
CA VAL A 13 8.63 -22.72 19.80
C VAL A 13 7.22 -22.17 19.84
N ARG A 14 6.85 -21.54 20.96
CA ARG A 14 5.54 -20.91 21.10
C ARG A 14 5.44 -19.71 20.16
N LYS A 15 4.30 -19.57 19.47
CA LYS A 15 3.98 -18.39 18.68
C LYS A 15 3.96 -17.15 19.59
N LYS A 16 4.58 -16.05 19.18
CA LYS A 16 4.78 -14.84 20.01
C LYS A 16 3.46 -14.23 20.52
N ASP A 17 2.45 -14.21 19.67
CA ASP A 17 1.13 -13.62 19.93
C ASP A 17 0.08 -14.62 20.41
N SER A 18 0.45 -15.91 20.61
CA SER A 18 -0.49 -16.95 20.95
C SER A 18 -1.30 -16.68 22.23
N MET A 19 -0.65 -16.08 23.22
CA MET A 19 -1.32 -15.76 24.49
C MET A 19 -2.35 -14.64 24.29
N GLN A 20 -2.03 -13.62 23.52
CA GLN A 20 -2.94 -12.51 23.22
C GLN A 20 -4.16 -12.99 22.45
N LEU A 21 -3.95 -13.87 21.45
CA LEU A 21 -5.03 -14.48 20.68
C LEU A 21 -5.96 -15.30 21.57
N LEU A 22 -5.41 -16.11 22.47
CA LEU A 22 -6.19 -16.92 23.40
C LEU A 22 -7.00 -16.08 24.41
N LEU A 23 -6.46 -14.93 24.79
CA LEU A 23 -7.14 -14.00 25.70
C LEU A 23 -8.13 -13.06 24.99
N GLY A 24 -8.32 -13.21 23.68
CA GLY A 24 -9.19 -12.34 22.89
C GLY A 24 -8.71 -10.90 22.79
N LYS A 25 -7.38 -10.68 22.83
CA LYS A 25 -6.75 -9.36 22.73
C LYS A 25 -5.89 -9.19 21.45
N PRO A 26 -6.28 -9.75 20.30
CA PRO A 26 -5.57 -9.41 19.06
C PRO A 26 -5.82 -7.94 18.72
N VAL A 27 -4.79 -7.29 18.22
CA VAL A 27 -4.89 -5.92 17.68
C VAL A 27 -4.74 -6.02 16.18
N TYR A 28 -5.80 -5.68 15.46
CA TYR A 28 -5.82 -5.60 14.00
C TYR A 28 -5.66 -4.15 13.56
N THR A 29 -5.42 -3.95 12.27
CA THR A 29 -5.23 -2.60 11.71
C THR A 29 -6.41 -1.68 12.02
N ASP A 30 -7.63 -2.19 11.93
CA ASP A 30 -8.84 -1.41 12.20
C ASP A 30 -9.00 -1.04 13.68
N ASP A 31 -8.39 -1.79 14.60
CA ASP A 31 -8.43 -1.50 16.04
C ASP A 31 -7.48 -0.33 16.41
N ILE A 32 -6.52 -0.02 15.55
CA ILE A 32 -5.53 1.06 15.76
C ILE A 32 -6.04 2.40 15.23
N THR A 33 -7.11 2.39 14.45
CA THR A 33 -7.66 3.60 13.84
C THR A 33 -8.34 4.47 14.90
N GLY A 34 -7.62 5.52 15.33
CA GLY A 34 -8.20 6.64 16.05
C GLY A 34 -8.92 7.60 15.08
N PRO A 35 -9.17 8.85 15.50
CA PRO A 35 -9.70 9.87 14.60
C PRO A 35 -8.70 10.13 13.46
N ALA A 36 -8.94 9.50 12.32
CA ALA A 36 -8.08 9.57 11.15
C ALA A 36 -8.87 10.01 9.92
N LEU A 37 -8.17 10.60 8.97
CA LEU A 37 -8.71 10.89 7.65
C LEU A 37 -8.83 9.58 6.85
N VAL A 38 -9.91 9.47 6.09
CA VAL A 38 -10.14 8.33 5.20
C VAL A 38 -9.65 8.67 3.81
N VAL A 39 -8.72 7.88 3.29
CA VAL A 39 -8.25 8.00 1.91
C VAL A 39 -9.17 7.20 0.99
N LYS A 40 -9.67 7.84 -0.06
CA LYS A 40 -10.43 7.21 -1.13
C LYS A 40 -9.66 7.34 -2.44
N LEU A 41 -9.50 6.24 -3.14
CA LEU A 41 -8.84 6.21 -4.45
C LEU A 41 -9.89 6.21 -5.55
N LEU A 42 -9.83 7.21 -6.42
CA LEU A 42 -10.54 7.21 -7.69
C LEU A 42 -9.67 6.47 -8.71
N ARG A 43 -10.18 5.39 -9.25
CA ARG A 43 -9.50 4.57 -10.24
C ARG A 43 -10.13 4.77 -11.62
N SER A 44 -9.31 4.65 -12.67
CA SER A 44 -9.82 4.65 -14.05
C SER A 44 -10.74 3.44 -14.27
N PRO A 45 -11.90 3.62 -14.92
CA PRO A 45 -12.73 2.50 -15.39
C PRO A 45 -12.16 1.83 -16.64
N HIS A 46 -11.11 2.40 -17.25
CA HIS A 46 -10.47 1.90 -18.46
C HIS A 46 -9.10 1.31 -18.12
N ALA A 47 -8.83 0.11 -18.65
CA ALA A 47 -7.58 -0.62 -18.42
C ALA A 47 -6.35 0.11 -18.96
N ASN A 48 -6.49 0.84 -20.06
CA ASN A 48 -5.42 1.62 -20.67
C ASN A 48 -6.00 2.92 -21.21
N ALA A 49 -5.70 4.01 -20.54
CA ALA A 49 -6.21 5.33 -20.91
C ALA A 49 -5.27 6.43 -20.39
N ILE A 50 -5.29 7.54 -21.06
CA ILE A 50 -4.62 8.76 -20.58
C ILE A 50 -5.70 9.70 -20.06
N VAL A 51 -5.56 10.10 -18.80
CA VAL A 51 -6.44 11.09 -18.19
C VAL A 51 -6.02 12.47 -18.72
N GLU A 52 -6.91 13.14 -19.40
CA GLU A 52 -6.63 14.46 -19.96
C GLU A 52 -6.74 15.53 -18.90
N GLU A 53 -7.80 15.50 -18.10
CA GLU A 53 -8.10 16.51 -17.10
C GLU A 53 -8.88 15.92 -15.92
N ILE A 54 -8.70 16.48 -14.72
CA ILE A 54 -9.51 16.20 -13.53
C ILE A 54 -9.96 17.53 -12.93
N HIS A 55 -11.28 17.74 -12.88
CA HIS A 55 -11.87 18.92 -12.24
C HIS A 55 -12.07 18.68 -10.76
N THR A 56 -11.22 19.24 -9.92
CA THR A 56 -11.25 19.04 -8.47
C THR A 56 -11.98 20.15 -7.72
N GLU A 57 -12.27 21.28 -8.35
CA GLU A 57 -12.72 22.53 -7.72
C GLU A 57 -14.06 22.37 -7.01
N ILE A 58 -14.99 21.62 -7.60
CA ILE A 58 -16.31 21.36 -7.02
C ILE A 58 -16.18 20.36 -5.87
N ALA A 59 -15.40 19.30 -6.08
CA ALA A 59 -15.20 18.26 -5.09
C ALA A 59 -14.50 18.79 -3.82
N LYS A 60 -13.53 19.68 -3.96
CA LYS A 60 -12.85 20.34 -2.82
C LYS A 60 -13.78 21.19 -1.95
N LYS A 61 -14.95 21.62 -2.47
CA LYS A 61 -15.93 22.40 -1.73
C LYS A 61 -16.92 21.56 -0.92
N ILE A 62 -16.91 20.25 -1.09
CA ILE A 62 -17.82 19.33 -0.39
C ILE A 62 -17.41 19.24 1.08
N PRO A 63 -18.34 19.47 2.04
CA PRO A 63 -18.04 19.34 3.45
C PRO A 63 -17.52 17.93 3.79
N GLY A 64 -16.42 17.87 4.53
CA GLY A 64 -15.74 16.61 4.88
C GLY A 64 -14.60 16.22 3.94
N VAL A 65 -14.47 16.85 2.78
CA VAL A 65 -13.28 16.70 1.94
C VAL A 65 -12.18 17.59 2.48
N VAL A 66 -11.06 16.98 2.89
CA VAL A 66 -9.91 17.70 3.44
C VAL A 66 -8.98 18.13 2.31
N ASP A 67 -8.66 17.21 1.40
CA ASP A 67 -7.85 17.52 0.22
C ASP A 67 -8.06 16.49 -0.89
N ILE A 68 -7.64 16.84 -2.11
CA ILE A 68 -7.66 15.99 -3.29
C ILE A 68 -6.31 16.13 -3.98
N TYR A 69 -5.61 15.03 -4.16
CA TYR A 69 -4.33 14.95 -4.83
C TYR A 69 -4.47 14.32 -6.21
N THR A 70 -3.83 14.94 -7.18
CA THR A 70 -3.73 14.47 -8.57
C THR A 70 -2.27 14.18 -8.93
N TRP A 71 -2.00 13.81 -10.18
CA TRP A 71 -0.61 13.64 -10.67
C TRP A 71 0.20 14.95 -10.68
N GLU A 72 -0.45 16.10 -10.55
CA GLU A 72 0.22 17.41 -10.52
C GLU A 72 0.79 17.74 -9.15
N ASP A 73 0.15 17.23 -8.10
CA ASP A 73 0.44 17.52 -6.70
C ASP A 73 1.53 16.63 -6.10
N VAL A 74 1.91 15.57 -6.81
CA VAL A 74 2.85 14.55 -6.28
C VAL A 74 4.21 14.62 -6.96
N PRO A 75 5.29 14.16 -6.27
CA PRO A 75 6.62 14.08 -6.87
C PRO A 75 6.63 13.20 -8.13
N LYS A 76 7.29 13.66 -9.17
CA LYS A 76 7.41 12.95 -10.46
C LYS A 76 8.61 11.99 -10.50
N THR A 77 9.05 11.52 -9.34
CA THR A 77 10.13 10.54 -9.24
C THR A 77 9.63 9.18 -9.68
N ARG A 78 10.29 8.61 -10.66
CA ARG A 78 9.96 7.27 -11.16
C ARG A 78 10.53 6.20 -10.26
N PHE A 79 9.84 5.10 -10.13
CA PHE A 79 10.27 3.92 -9.37
C PHE A 79 9.91 2.63 -10.11
N ALA A 80 10.54 1.54 -9.70
CA ALA A 80 10.23 0.20 -10.15
C ALA A 80 9.23 -0.49 -9.20
N ILE A 81 8.53 -1.50 -9.68
CA ILE A 81 7.69 -2.34 -8.82
C ILE A 81 8.60 -3.13 -7.88
N ALA A 82 8.30 -3.09 -6.57
CA ALA A 82 9.04 -3.84 -5.57
C ALA A 82 8.96 -5.36 -5.81
N GLY A 83 10.04 -6.06 -5.51
CA GLY A 83 10.10 -7.53 -5.54
C GLY A 83 10.56 -8.13 -6.86
N GLN A 84 10.79 -7.34 -7.89
CA GLN A 84 11.42 -7.82 -9.10
C GLN A 84 12.95 -7.75 -8.98
N THR A 85 13.57 -8.90 -9.13
CA THR A 85 15.00 -9.07 -8.99
C THR A 85 15.57 -9.70 -10.25
N TYR A 86 16.90 -9.85 -10.28
CA TYR A 86 17.60 -10.58 -11.32
C TYR A 86 16.90 -11.94 -11.63
N PRO A 87 16.77 -12.38 -12.90
CA PRO A 87 17.34 -11.74 -14.11
C PRO A 87 16.45 -10.69 -14.78
N GLU A 88 15.23 -10.49 -14.33
CA GLU A 88 14.25 -9.58 -14.95
C GLU A 88 14.15 -8.27 -14.17
N PRO A 89 14.95 -7.25 -14.54
CA PRO A 89 14.86 -5.96 -13.88
C PRO A 89 13.51 -5.31 -14.17
N SER A 90 12.87 -4.81 -13.13
CA SER A 90 11.66 -4.01 -13.27
C SER A 90 11.97 -2.66 -13.91
N PRO A 91 11.23 -2.24 -14.94
CA PRO A 91 11.42 -0.94 -15.51
C PRO A 91 11.08 0.18 -14.51
N TYR A 92 11.88 1.23 -14.51
CA TYR A 92 11.63 2.46 -13.74
C TYR A 92 10.63 3.35 -14.47
N ASP A 93 9.40 2.91 -14.61
CA ASP A 93 8.36 3.54 -15.39
C ASP A 93 7.11 3.94 -14.60
N ARG A 94 7.11 3.72 -13.28
CA ARG A 94 5.98 4.00 -12.40
C ARG A 94 6.13 5.35 -11.72
N LEU A 95 5.00 6.03 -11.55
CA LEU A 95 4.84 7.22 -10.73
C LEU A 95 3.89 6.91 -9.57
N ILE A 96 3.94 7.71 -8.51
CA ILE A 96 3.05 7.57 -7.34
C ILE A 96 1.58 7.70 -7.79
N ILE A 97 1.27 8.75 -8.53
CA ILE A 97 0.01 8.94 -9.24
C ILE A 97 0.38 9.25 -10.68
N ASP A 98 -0.08 8.41 -11.59
CA ASP A 98 0.22 8.55 -13.02
C ASP A 98 -1.04 9.03 -13.77
N ARG A 99 -0.81 9.86 -14.75
CA ARG A 99 -1.82 10.26 -15.72
C ARG A 99 -2.22 9.12 -16.65
N HIS A 100 -1.31 8.17 -16.87
CA HIS A 100 -1.52 7.02 -17.71
C HIS A 100 -2.03 5.83 -16.87
N GLY A 101 -3.34 5.57 -16.93
CA GLY A 101 -3.94 4.33 -16.41
C GLY A 101 -3.53 3.15 -17.27
N ARG A 102 -2.87 2.15 -16.66
CA ARG A 102 -2.35 0.96 -17.37
C ARG A 102 -3.05 -0.32 -16.96
N PHE A 103 -3.83 -0.27 -15.89
CA PHE A 103 -4.56 -1.42 -15.33
C PHE A 103 -5.90 -0.97 -14.76
N VAL A 104 -6.84 -1.88 -14.71
CA VAL A 104 -8.13 -1.73 -14.03
C VAL A 104 -8.00 -2.20 -12.59
#